data_e5caf17922fe810f53308ab41ea7c454
#
_entry.id   e5caf17922fe810f53308ab41ea7c454
#
_cell.length_a   1.000
_cell.length_b   1.000
_cell.length_c   1.000
_cell.angle_alpha   90.00
_cell.angle_beta   90.00
_cell.angle_gamma   90.00
#
_symmetry.space_group_name_H-M   'P 1'
#
loop_
_entity.id
_entity.type
_entity.pdbx_description
1 polymer ?
#
loop_
_entity_poly.entity_id
_entity_poly.type
_entity_poly.pdbx_seq_one_letter_code
_entity_poly.pdbx_strand_id
1 'polypeptide(L)'
;GEHQYYDVADVPQWVDKVFDAALLIEQYDYYGTLANGWLNSIFGQKGCLQTTEGYNYIALDDDVWVYTGVTSIGGDESNEGCVLMNSRTKEANYYQISGANEISAMASAEGEVQHLGYQATFPILVNIADEPTYFLSLKDAAGLVKKYAMVNIEKYHIVAIGDSVAECEQVYRDLMENNGIDASPAGKNMKFLDINHRVF
;
A
#
# COMPACT_ATOMS: atom_id res chain seq x y z
N GLY A 1 11.81 22.76 26.65
CA GLY A 1 10.81 21.94 27.31
C GLY A 1 11.42 20.91 28.24
N GLU A 2 10.65 20.43 29.16
CA GLU A 2 11.07 19.32 30.00
C GLU A 2 11.15 18.04 29.18
N HIS A 3 12.15 17.20 29.42
CA HIS A 3 12.28 15.90 28.79
C HIS A 3 11.72 14.84 29.75
N GLN A 4 10.88 13.96 29.19
CA GLN A 4 10.37 12.80 29.90
C GLN A 4 10.71 11.55 29.11
N TYR A 5 11.27 10.55 29.78
CA TYR A 5 11.58 9.25 29.19
C TYR A 5 10.51 8.25 29.59
N TYR A 6 10.11 7.42 28.63
CA TYR A 6 9.14 6.35 28.83
C TYR A 6 9.73 5.02 28.34
N ASP A 7 9.41 3.95 29.02
CA ASP A 7 9.55 2.64 28.40
C ASP A 7 8.54 2.51 27.28
N VAL A 8 8.86 1.74 26.25
CA VAL A 8 8.00 1.61 25.06
C VAL A 8 6.57 1.17 25.43
N ALA A 9 6.44 0.29 26.42
CA ALA A 9 5.15 -0.18 26.92
C ALA A 9 4.30 0.90 27.62
N ASP A 10 4.96 1.98 28.10
CA ASP A 10 4.36 3.03 28.91
C ASP A 10 4.19 4.35 28.13
N VAL A 11 4.46 4.33 26.81
CA VAL A 11 4.31 5.52 25.97
C VAL A 11 2.85 5.97 25.97
N PRO A 12 2.54 7.26 26.27
CA PRO A 12 1.18 7.78 26.29
C PRO A 12 0.43 7.56 24.98
N GLN A 13 -0.88 7.28 25.05
CA GLN A 13 -1.73 6.99 23.91
C GLN A 13 -1.75 8.08 22.83
N TRP A 14 -1.51 9.35 23.20
CA TRP A 14 -1.46 10.46 22.24
C TRP A 14 -0.19 10.51 21.38
N VAL A 15 0.80 9.62 21.64
CA VAL A 15 2.00 9.49 20.81
C VAL A 15 1.76 8.43 19.75
N ASP A 16 1.41 8.83 18.54
CA ASP A 16 1.02 7.91 17.45
C ASP A 16 2.21 7.16 16.84
N LYS A 17 3.40 7.75 16.88
CA LYS A 17 4.61 7.16 16.27
C LYS A 17 5.67 6.93 17.33
N VAL A 18 5.77 5.68 17.79
CA VAL A 18 6.84 5.21 18.69
C VAL A 18 8.02 4.67 17.89
N PHE A 19 7.71 3.99 16.77
CA PHE A 19 8.71 3.43 15.86
C PHE A 19 8.65 4.10 14.51
N ASP A 20 9.82 4.39 13.94
CA ASP A 20 9.95 4.93 12.59
C ASP A 20 9.68 3.86 11.53
N ALA A 21 9.15 4.29 10.36
CA ALA A 21 8.85 3.40 9.26
C ALA A 21 10.08 2.62 8.77
N ALA A 22 11.23 3.29 8.67
CA ALA A 22 12.45 2.64 8.21
C ALA A 22 12.85 1.48 9.12
N LEU A 23 12.72 1.64 10.44
CA LEU A 23 13.00 0.57 11.40
C LEU A 23 12.03 -0.60 11.27
N LEU A 24 10.74 -0.31 11.10
CA LEU A 24 9.71 -1.35 10.94
C LEU A 24 9.93 -2.16 9.66
N ILE A 25 10.19 -1.48 8.55
CA ILE A 25 10.48 -2.07 7.26
C ILE A 25 11.73 -2.96 7.33
N GLU A 26 12.83 -2.43 7.88
CA GLU A 26 14.07 -3.20 8.02
C GLU A 26 13.87 -4.46 8.87
N GLN A 27 13.14 -4.37 9.97
CA GLN A 27 12.83 -5.53 10.82
C GLN A 27 11.95 -6.55 10.09
N TYR A 28 10.97 -6.08 9.32
CA TYR A 28 10.14 -6.96 8.52
C TYR A 28 10.93 -7.69 7.42
N ASP A 29 11.84 -6.99 6.73
CA ASP A 29 12.69 -7.57 5.69
C ASP A 29 13.68 -8.58 6.26
N TYR A 30 14.26 -8.34 7.43
CA TYR A 30 15.07 -9.35 8.12
C TYR A 30 14.25 -10.60 8.43
N TYR A 31 13.03 -10.44 8.92
CA TYR A 31 12.15 -11.57 9.18
C TYR A 31 11.81 -12.31 7.88
N GLY A 32 11.34 -11.63 6.85
CA GLY A 32 10.96 -12.21 5.56
C GLY A 32 12.13 -12.92 4.86
N THR A 33 13.33 -12.38 5.00
CA THR A 33 14.54 -12.97 4.41
C THR A 33 15.03 -14.20 5.19
N LEU A 34 14.96 -14.17 6.52
CA LEU A 34 15.58 -15.17 7.39
C LEU A 34 14.60 -16.23 7.89
N ALA A 35 13.29 -16.06 7.72
CA ALA A 35 12.26 -16.97 8.22
C ALA A 35 12.46 -18.45 7.79
N ASN A 36 13.00 -18.66 6.58
CA ASN A 36 13.29 -19.99 6.03
C ASN A 36 14.76 -20.44 6.23
N GLY A 37 15.46 -19.79 7.13
CA GLY A 37 16.84 -20.11 7.54
C GLY A 37 17.90 -19.36 6.74
N TRP A 38 19.03 -19.09 7.41
CA TRP A 38 20.15 -18.30 6.87
C TRP A 38 20.77 -18.88 5.58
N LEU A 39 20.89 -20.20 5.47
CA LEU A 39 21.43 -20.82 4.26
C LEU A 39 20.50 -20.63 3.05
N ASN A 40 19.18 -20.69 3.27
CA ASN A 40 18.22 -20.45 2.20
C ASN A 40 18.23 -18.98 1.74
N SER A 41 18.44 -18.03 2.65
CA SER A 41 18.52 -16.61 2.31
C SER A 41 19.71 -16.27 1.38
N ILE A 42 20.78 -17.09 1.42
CA ILE A 42 21.97 -16.89 0.59
C ILE A 42 21.93 -17.69 -0.72
N PHE A 43 21.52 -18.96 -0.66
CA PHE A 43 21.68 -19.87 -1.80
C PHE A 43 20.41 -20.26 -2.55
N GLY A 44 19.25 -20.23 -1.92
CA GLY A 44 18.00 -20.70 -2.51
C GLY A 44 16.93 -19.63 -2.66
N GLN A 45 16.85 -18.74 -1.72
CA GLN A 45 15.89 -17.62 -1.61
C GLN A 45 14.42 -18.04 -1.80
N LYS A 46 14.10 -19.33 -1.61
CA LYS A 46 12.74 -19.84 -1.75
C LYS A 46 11.86 -19.37 -0.59
N GLY A 47 10.78 -18.68 -0.94
CA GLY A 47 9.83 -18.12 0.02
C GLY A 47 10.43 -16.98 0.86
N CYS A 48 11.55 -16.39 0.42
CA CYS A 48 12.06 -15.17 1.02
C CYS A 48 11.28 -13.98 0.48
N LEU A 49 10.77 -13.16 1.38
CA LEU A 49 9.98 -11.98 1.09
C LEU A 49 10.76 -10.73 1.49
N GLN A 50 10.53 -9.65 0.78
CA GLN A 50 11.02 -8.31 1.11
C GLN A 50 9.96 -7.27 0.78
N THR A 51 10.05 -6.11 1.38
CA THR A 51 9.18 -4.99 1.04
C THR A 51 9.54 -4.41 -0.33
N THR A 52 8.55 -3.79 -0.98
CA THR A 52 8.77 -3.00 -2.21
C THR A 52 9.40 -1.65 -1.87
N GLU A 53 9.94 -0.96 -2.88
CA GLU A 53 10.49 0.37 -2.68
C GLU A 53 9.37 1.39 -2.40
N GLY A 54 9.41 2.00 -1.23
CA GLY A 54 8.47 3.02 -0.80
C GLY A 54 7.48 2.54 0.25
N TYR A 55 6.85 3.49 0.88
CA TYR A 55 5.82 3.25 1.91
C TYR A 55 4.89 4.45 2.03
N ASN A 56 3.77 4.24 2.71
CA ASN A 56 2.84 5.30 3.08
C ASN A 56 2.39 5.12 4.53
N TYR A 57 1.87 6.18 5.13
CA TYR A 57 1.25 6.13 6.46
C TYR A 57 -0.26 6.12 6.32
N ILE A 58 -0.90 5.29 7.12
CA ILE A 58 -2.35 5.14 7.16
C ILE A 58 -2.80 5.28 8.61
N ALA A 59 -3.84 6.06 8.85
CA ALA A 59 -4.51 6.11 10.14
C ALA A 59 -5.57 4.99 10.17
N LEU A 60 -5.43 4.07 11.11
CA LEU A 60 -6.34 2.94 11.28
C LEU A 60 -6.51 2.66 12.78
N ASP A 61 -7.76 2.56 13.25
CA ASP A 61 -8.12 2.26 14.64
C ASP A 61 -7.40 3.13 15.68
N ASP A 62 -7.36 4.45 15.42
CA ASP A 62 -6.72 5.47 16.28
C ASP A 62 -5.19 5.35 16.41
N ASP A 63 -4.55 4.55 15.56
CA ASP A 63 -3.10 4.40 15.46
C ASP A 63 -2.58 4.76 14.06
N VAL A 64 -1.29 5.03 13.97
CA VAL A 64 -0.59 5.21 12.68
C VAL A 64 0.07 3.90 12.27
N TRP A 65 -0.27 3.45 11.07
CA TRP A 65 0.26 2.26 10.45
C TRP A 65 1.13 2.61 9.24
N VAL A 66 2.19 1.86 9.06
CA VAL A 66 3.03 1.90 7.85
C VAL A 66 2.51 0.87 6.87
N TYR A 67 2.16 1.30 5.66
CA TYR A 67 1.80 0.46 4.53
C TYR A 67 2.98 0.35 3.56
N THR A 68 3.30 -0.85 3.10
CA THR A 68 4.22 -1.10 1.99
C THR A 68 3.84 -2.41 1.29
N GLY A 69 4.18 -2.53 0.01
CA GLY A 69 4.02 -3.78 -0.72
C GLY A 69 5.07 -4.81 -0.31
N VAL A 70 4.83 -6.06 -0.66
CA VAL A 70 5.71 -7.20 -0.39
C VAL A 70 5.90 -7.99 -1.68
N THR A 71 7.14 -8.28 -2.01
CA THR A 71 7.54 -9.07 -3.17
C THR A 71 8.47 -10.22 -2.76
N SER A 72 8.59 -11.24 -3.62
CA SER A 72 9.58 -12.28 -3.42
C SER A 72 10.99 -11.82 -3.81
N ILE A 73 12.01 -12.28 -3.08
CA ILE A 73 13.40 -12.02 -3.44
C ILE A 73 13.74 -12.83 -4.69
N GLY A 74 14.16 -12.15 -5.77
CA GLY A 74 14.54 -12.80 -7.04
C GLY A 74 13.37 -13.22 -7.93
N GLY A 75 12.15 -12.80 -7.61
CA GLY A 75 10.96 -12.97 -8.46
C GLY A 75 10.82 -11.88 -9.54
N ASP A 76 9.87 -12.09 -10.43
CA ASP A 76 9.40 -11.05 -11.33
C ASP A 76 8.82 -9.89 -10.49
N GLU A 77 8.71 -8.70 -11.06
CA GLU A 77 8.21 -7.47 -10.39
C GLU A 77 6.71 -7.55 -9.97
N SER A 78 6.22 -8.76 -9.70
CA SER A 78 4.86 -8.99 -9.23
C SER A 78 4.77 -8.81 -7.72
N ASN A 79 3.69 -8.18 -7.27
CA ASN A 79 3.38 -8.05 -5.86
C ASN A 79 2.85 -9.38 -5.32
N GLU A 80 3.45 -9.88 -4.23
CA GLU A 80 2.98 -11.05 -3.49
C GLU A 80 1.93 -10.68 -2.45
N GLY A 81 1.90 -9.40 -2.07
CA GLY A 81 0.99 -8.88 -1.07
C GLY A 81 1.36 -7.49 -0.57
N CYS A 82 0.82 -7.14 0.57
CA CYS A 82 1.20 -5.94 1.30
C CYS A 82 1.29 -6.22 2.79
N VAL A 83 1.96 -5.33 3.52
CA VAL A 83 2.05 -5.37 4.97
C VAL A 83 1.63 -4.04 5.58
N LEU A 84 0.84 -4.11 6.63
CA LEU A 84 0.53 -3.01 7.53
C LEU A 84 1.28 -3.22 8.85
N MET A 85 2.08 -2.25 9.25
CA MET A 85 2.89 -2.32 10.47
C MET A 85 2.49 -1.17 11.40
N ASN A 86 2.04 -1.51 12.60
CA ASN A 86 1.65 -0.52 13.61
C ASN A 86 2.88 0.21 14.16
N SER A 87 2.89 1.54 14.04
CA SER A 87 4.01 2.39 14.49
C SER A 87 4.14 2.51 16.01
N ARG A 88 3.19 1.99 16.79
CA ARG A 88 3.22 1.96 18.25
C ARG A 88 3.64 0.59 18.79
N THR A 89 3.01 -0.49 18.28
CA THR A 89 3.11 -1.84 18.85
C THR A 89 4.10 -2.74 18.11
N LYS A 90 4.50 -2.38 16.89
CA LYS A 90 5.21 -3.21 15.89
C LYS A 90 4.39 -4.40 15.39
N GLU A 91 3.10 -4.46 15.68
CA GLU A 91 2.24 -5.45 15.06
C GLU A 91 2.35 -5.36 13.54
N ALA A 92 2.51 -6.50 12.87
CA ALA A 92 2.63 -6.58 11.42
C ALA A 92 1.57 -7.53 10.87
N ASN A 93 0.72 -7.01 10.00
CA ASN A 93 -0.35 -7.76 9.34
C ASN A 93 -0.04 -7.89 7.86
N TYR A 94 0.25 -9.11 7.40
CA TYR A 94 0.49 -9.42 5.99
C TYR A 94 -0.81 -9.81 5.29
N TYR A 95 -1.02 -9.24 4.11
CA TYR A 95 -2.17 -9.50 3.26
C TYR A 95 -1.70 -9.99 1.90
N GLN A 96 -2.07 -11.21 1.54
CA GLN A 96 -1.69 -11.79 0.25
C GLN A 96 -2.58 -11.22 -0.86
N ILE A 97 -1.98 -10.50 -1.79
CA ILE A 97 -2.66 -9.91 -2.95
C ILE A 97 -1.69 -10.00 -4.13
N SER A 98 -2.05 -10.81 -5.12
CA SER A 98 -1.23 -10.96 -6.33
C SER A 98 -1.66 -9.97 -7.40
N GLY A 99 -0.71 -9.34 -8.08
CA GLY A 99 -1.00 -8.40 -9.15
C GLY A 99 0.16 -7.46 -9.46
N ALA A 100 -0.15 -6.31 -10.03
CA ALA A 100 0.84 -5.27 -10.29
C ALA A 100 1.41 -4.71 -8.98
N ASN A 101 2.71 -4.41 -8.99
CA ASN A 101 3.32 -3.70 -7.87
C ASN A 101 3.00 -2.19 -7.92
N GLU A 102 3.34 -1.48 -6.85
CA GLU A 102 3.09 -0.06 -6.70
C GLU A 102 3.76 0.76 -7.82
N ILE A 103 4.99 0.40 -8.21
CA ILE A 103 5.75 1.12 -9.25
C ILE A 103 5.03 0.99 -10.60
N SER A 104 4.56 -0.20 -10.94
CA SER A 104 3.78 -0.43 -12.16
C SER A 104 2.46 0.35 -12.16
N ALA A 105 1.79 0.42 -11.03
CA ALA A 105 0.56 1.20 -10.87
C ALA A 105 0.83 2.71 -11.02
N MET A 106 1.92 3.22 -10.42
CA MET A 106 2.35 4.62 -10.59
C MET A 106 2.64 4.94 -12.05
N ALA A 107 3.40 4.09 -12.73
CA ALA A 107 3.70 4.25 -14.15
C ALA A 107 2.44 4.22 -15.03
N SER A 108 1.47 3.35 -14.72
CA SER A 108 0.19 3.29 -15.43
C SER A 108 -0.60 4.59 -15.27
N ALA A 109 -0.69 5.12 -14.04
CA ALA A 109 -1.39 6.38 -13.78
C ALA A 109 -0.69 7.59 -14.42
N GLU A 110 0.64 7.64 -14.40
CA GLU A 110 1.42 8.70 -15.07
C GLU A 110 1.24 8.64 -16.59
N GLY A 111 1.13 7.44 -17.15
CA GLY A 111 0.87 7.22 -18.57
C GLY A 111 -0.41 7.88 -19.06
N GLU A 112 -1.50 7.79 -18.28
CA GLU A 112 -2.80 8.42 -18.62
C GLU A 112 -2.74 9.95 -18.66
N VAL A 113 -1.82 10.56 -17.90
CA VAL A 113 -1.65 12.01 -17.81
C VAL A 113 -0.30 12.49 -18.33
N GLN A 114 0.36 11.69 -19.17
CA GLN A 114 1.72 11.98 -19.69
C GLN A 114 1.85 13.37 -20.28
N HIS A 115 0.82 13.86 -20.98
CA HIS A 115 0.80 15.19 -21.59
C HIS A 115 0.80 16.34 -20.57
N LEU A 116 0.51 16.07 -19.30
CA LEU A 116 0.50 17.06 -18.20
C LEU A 116 1.82 17.05 -17.41
N GLY A 117 2.64 16.00 -17.53
CA GLY A 117 3.91 15.86 -16.81
C GLY A 117 3.73 15.72 -15.30
N TYR A 118 2.61 15.15 -14.85
CA TYR A 118 2.38 14.91 -13.42
C TYR A 118 3.10 13.66 -12.96
N GLN A 119 3.49 13.65 -11.67
CA GLN A 119 4.15 12.55 -11.00
C GLN A 119 3.22 11.90 -9.98
N ALA A 120 3.19 10.59 -9.96
CA ALA A 120 2.42 9.81 -9.00
C ALA A 120 3.10 9.80 -7.63
N THR A 121 2.28 9.82 -6.58
CA THR A 121 2.74 9.49 -5.23
C THR A 121 2.73 7.97 -5.05
N PHE A 122 3.49 7.47 -4.07
CA PHE A 122 3.37 6.08 -3.67
C PHE A 122 1.90 5.78 -3.28
N PRO A 123 1.30 4.72 -3.84
CA PRO A 123 -0.11 4.44 -3.65
C PRO A 123 -0.42 3.90 -2.24
N ILE A 124 -1.69 3.96 -1.90
CA ILE A 124 -2.25 3.17 -0.80
C ILE A 124 -3.23 2.15 -1.38
N LEU A 125 -3.34 1.02 -0.71
CA LEU A 125 -4.28 -0.02 -1.07
C LEU A 125 -5.64 0.27 -0.45
N VAL A 126 -6.68 0.26 -1.27
CA VAL A 126 -8.08 0.43 -0.86
C VAL A 126 -8.94 -0.67 -1.48
N ASN A 127 -10.10 -0.91 -0.89
CA ASN A 127 -11.10 -1.81 -1.46
C ASN A 127 -12.23 -0.98 -2.11
N ILE A 128 -12.45 -1.14 -3.40
CA ILE A 128 -13.56 -0.51 -4.14
C ILE A 128 -14.41 -1.62 -4.77
N ALA A 129 -15.62 -1.80 -4.28
CA ALA A 129 -16.55 -2.83 -4.76
C ALA A 129 -15.95 -4.25 -4.74
N ASP A 130 -15.31 -4.61 -3.62
CA ASP A 130 -14.60 -5.88 -3.39
C ASP A 130 -13.37 -6.13 -4.30
N GLU A 131 -12.94 -5.11 -5.05
CA GLU A 131 -11.73 -5.17 -5.87
C GLU A 131 -10.56 -4.45 -5.19
N PRO A 132 -9.39 -5.10 -5.04
CA PRO A 132 -8.20 -4.48 -4.51
C PRO A 132 -7.69 -3.42 -5.49
N THR A 133 -7.55 -2.20 -5.02
CA THR A 133 -7.33 -1.02 -5.85
C THR A 133 -6.22 -0.16 -5.25
N TYR A 134 -5.27 0.26 -6.07
CA TYR A 134 -4.33 1.30 -5.69
C TYR A 134 -4.95 2.68 -5.88
N PHE A 135 -4.94 3.46 -4.80
CA PHE A 135 -5.31 4.86 -4.82
C PHE A 135 -4.06 5.72 -4.66
N LEU A 136 -3.88 6.70 -5.53
CA LEU A 136 -2.71 7.59 -5.52
C LEU A 136 -3.08 9.02 -5.97
N SER A 137 -2.21 9.96 -5.64
CA SER A 137 -2.32 11.35 -6.06
C SER A 137 -1.32 11.63 -7.17
N LEU A 138 -1.70 12.51 -8.09
CA LEU A 138 -0.88 13.01 -9.18
C LEU A 138 -0.51 14.47 -8.90
N LYS A 139 0.78 14.76 -8.81
CA LYS A 139 1.33 16.06 -8.44
C LYS A 139 2.01 16.72 -9.63
N ASP A 140 1.88 18.04 -9.71
CA ASP A 140 2.66 18.85 -10.66
C ASP A 140 4.13 19.01 -10.22
N ALA A 141 4.92 19.68 -11.04
CA ALA A 141 6.33 19.96 -10.76
C ALA A 141 6.57 20.83 -9.50
N ALA A 142 5.54 21.52 -9.01
CA ALA A 142 5.58 22.28 -7.76
C ALA A 142 5.21 21.42 -6.53
N GLY A 143 4.89 20.13 -6.73
CA GLY A 143 4.48 19.20 -5.66
C GLY A 143 3.02 19.35 -5.23
N LEU A 144 2.21 20.10 -5.98
CA LEU A 144 0.79 20.28 -5.68
C LEU A 144 -0.04 19.16 -6.30
N VAL A 145 -0.93 18.56 -5.52
CA VAL A 145 -1.89 17.56 -6.02
C VAL A 145 -2.83 18.23 -7.02
N LYS A 146 -2.92 17.66 -8.21
CA LYS A 146 -3.76 18.13 -9.32
C LYS A 146 -4.85 17.15 -9.69
N LYS A 147 -4.58 15.86 -9.57
CA LYS A 147 -5.52 14.80 -9.88
C LYS A 147 -5.32 13.62 -8.93
N TYR A 148 -6.28 12.72 -8.97
CA TYR A 148 -6.25 11.45 -8.27
C TYR A 148 -6.34 10.32 -9.29
N ALA A 149 -5.78 9.17 -8.95
CA ALA A 149 -5.85 7.98 -9.78
C ALA A 149 -6.26 6.76 -8.95
N MET A 150 -7.00 5.85 -9.58
CA MET A 150 -7.32 4.52 -9.09
C MET A 150 -6.89 3.49 -10.12
N VAL A 151 -6.12 2.49 -9.70
CA VAL A 151 -5.58 1.44 -10.56
C VAL A 151 -5.97 0.08 -9.97
N ASN A 152 -6.63 -0.76 -10.76
CA ASN A 152 -6.96 -2.12 -10.32
C ASN A 152 -5.67 -2.96 -10.24
N ILE A 153 -5.49 -3.71 -9.16
CA ILE A 153 -4.26 -4.47 -8.93
C ILE A 153 -4.15 -5.65 -9.90
N GLU A 154 -5.21 -6.40 -10.08
CA GLU A 154 -5.21 -7.57 -10.95
C GLU A 154 -5.29 -7.19 -12.43
N LYS A 155 -6.09 -6.17 -12.74
CA LYS A 155 -6.31 -5.65 -14.10
C LYS A 155 -5.74 -4.23 -14.22
N TYR A 156 -4.42 -4.10 -14.12
CA TYR A 156 -3.69 -2.82 -14.07
C TYR A 156 -3.91 -1.89 -15.28
N HIS A 157 -4.57 -2.37 -16.34
CA HIS A 157 -5.04 -1.54 -17.46
C HIS A 157 -6.32 -0.76 -17.13
N ILE A 158 -7.03 -1.10 -16.05
CA ILE A 158 -8.16 -0.32 -15.54
C ILE A 158 -7.60 0.79 -14.68
N VAL A 159 -7.44 1.97 -15.28
CA VAL A 159 -6.90 3.18 -14.64
C VAL A 159 -7.93 4.29 -14.76
N ALA A 160 -8.38 4.81 -13.64
CA ALA A 160 -9.26 5.96 -13.58
C ALA A 160 -8.49 7.20 -13.12
N ILE A 161 -8.80 8.35 -13.70
CA ILE A 161 -8.26 9.65 -13.34
C ILE A 161 -9.43 10.60 -13.06
N GLY A 162 -9.33 11.39 -11.98
CA GLY A 162 -10.33 12.40 -11.63
C GLY A 162 -9.70 13.65 -10.99
N ASP A 163 -10.41 14.76 -11.07
CA ASP A 163 -9.99 16.02 -10.43
C ASP A 163 -10.34 16.03 -8.92
N SER A 164 -11.20 15.13 -8.51
CA SER A 164 -11.53 14.86 -7.11
C SER A 164 -11.57 13.36 -6.85
N VAL A 165 -11.48 12.96 -5.59
CA VAL A 165 -11.58 11.56 -5.17
C VAL A 165 -12.92 10.95 -5.60
N ALA A 166 -14.01 11.68 -5.42
CA ALA A 166 -15.35 11.22 -5.78
C ALA A 166 -15.52 11.01 -7.30
N GLU A 167 -14.98 11.93 -8.10
CA GLU A 167 -14.98 11.80 -9.57
C GLU A 167 -14.12 10.62 -10.00
N CYS A 168 -12.92 10.49 -9.45
CA CYS A 168 -12.03 9.37 -9.75
C CYS A 168 -12.68 8.02 -9.43
N GLU A 169 -13.34 7.90 -8.27
CA GLU A 169 -14.07 6.69 -7.89
C GLU A 169 -15.22 6.39 -8.85
N GLN A 170 -15.98 7.41 -9.26
CA GLN A 170 -17.08 7.20 -10.21
C GLN A 170 -16.56 6.69 -11.57
N VAL A 171 -15.52 7.35 -12.11
CA VAL A 171 -14.88 6.92 -13.35
C VAL A 171 -14.33 5.48 -13.22
N TYR A 172 -13.76 5.15 -12.07
CA TYR A 172 -13.21 3.83 -11.82
C TYR A 172 -14.32 2.75 -11.83
N ARG A 173 -15.45 3.01 -11.16
CA ARG A 173 -16.61 2.11 -11.16
C ARG A 173 -17.17 1.90 -12.57
N ASP A 174 -17.31 2.97 -13.34
CA ASP A 174 -17.79 2.90 -14.73
C ASP A 174 -16.83 2.06 -15.60
N LEU A 175 -15.51 2.21 -15.41
CA LEU A 175 -14.51 1.39 -16.09
C LEU A 175 -14.56 -0.08 -15.67
N MET A 176 -14.75 -0.37 -14.39
CA MET A 176 -14.91 -1.75 -13.90
C MET A 176 -16.15 -2.41 -14.53
N GLU A 177 -17.30 -1.75 -14.52
CA GLU A 177 -18.52 -2.26 -15.15
C GLU A 177 -18.33 -2.53 -16.65
N ASN A 178 -17.67 -1.63 -17.36
CA ASN A 178 -17.35 -1.80 -18.78
C ASN A 178 -16.40 -2.99 -19.04
N ASN A 179 -15.64 -3.40 -18.05
CA ASN A 179 -14.74 -4.57 -18.08
C ASN A 179 -15.39 -5.83 -17.45
N GLY A 180 -16.71 -5.80 -17.19
CA GLY A 180 -17.47 -6.94 -16.68
C GLY A 180 -17.28 -7.24 -15.19
N ILE A 181 -16.80 -6.26 -14.41
CA ILE A 181 -16.70 -6.32 -12.96
C ILE A 181 -17.95 -5.62 -12.39
N ASP A 182 -18.67 -6.29 -11.50
CA ASP A 182 -19.82 -5.67 -10.81
C ASP A 182 -19.32 -4.62 -9.81
N ALA A 183 -19.40 -3.36 -10.20
CA ALA A 183 -19.02 -2.22 -9.39
C ALA A 183 -20.24 -1.43 -8.87
N SER A 184 -21.42 -2.03 -8.91
CA SER A 184 -22.64 -1.39 -8.40
C SER A 184 -22.41 -0.90 -6.95
N PRO A 185 -22.91 0.29 -6.58
CA PRO A 185 -22.74 0.83 -5.26
C PRO A 185 -23.58 0.05 -4.22
N ALA A 186 -23.12 -1.14 -3.87
CA ALA A 186 -23.57 -1.84 -2.67
C ALA A 186 -23.05 -1.02 -1.50
N GLY A 187 -23.83 0.02 -1.17
CA GLY A 187 -23.60 1.00 -0.13
C GLY A 187 -22.52 0.66 0.87
N LYS A 188 -21.31 1.11 0.66
CA LYS A 188 -20.37 1.38 1.76
C LYS A 188 -19.11 2.09 1.26
N ASN A 189 -18.75 3.11 2.03
CA ASN A 189 -17.54 3.90 2.02
C ASN A 189 -16.28 3.09 1.69
N MET A 190 -15.31 3.76 1.05
CA MET A 190 -13.93 3.34 0.93
C MET A 190 -13.47 2.72 2.25
N LYS A 191 -13.45 1.40 2.35
CA LYS A 191 -12.95 0.65 3.51
C LYS A 191 -11.60 0.07 3.15
N PHE A 192 -10.64 0.19 4.06
CA PHE A 192 -9.45 -0.64 4.01
C PHE A 192 -9.87 -2.12 3.94
N LEU A 193 -9.13 -2.89 3.17
CA LEU A 193 -9.37 -4.30 2.94
C LEU A 193 -9.67 -5.03 4.25
N ASP A 194 -10.87 -5.60 4.33
CA ASP A 194 -11.21 -6.61 5.33
C ASP A 194 -10.64 -7.95 4.83
N ILE A 195 -9.32 -8.06 4.86
CA ILE A 195 -8.59 -9.25 4.39
C ILE A 195 -8.38 -10.18 5.58
N ASN A 196 -8.65 -11.45 5.38
CA ASN A 196 -8.48 -12.50 6.38
C ASN A 196 -7.10 -12.43 7.05
N HIS A 197 -7.10 -12.07 8.33
CA HIS A 197 -5.90 -11.99 9.16
C HIS A 197 -5.11 -13.31 9.12
N ARG A 198 -3.88 -13.25 8.67
CA ARG A 198 -2.85 -14.19 9.10
C ARG A 198 -1.84 -13.40 9.93
N VAL A 199 -1.93 -13.60 11.24
CA VAL A 199 -0.93 -13.14 12.21
C VAL A 199 0.27 -14.08 12.10
N PHE A 200 1.46 -13.52 11.98
CA PHE A 200 2.73 -14.24 12.15
C PHE A 200 3.22 -14.15 13.59
#